data_3d20c5e00d6133226cff597fa1f8264a
#
_entry.id   3d20c5e00d6133226cff597fa1f8264a
#
_cell.length_a   1.000
_cell.length_b   1.000
_cell.length_c   1.000
_cell.angle_alpha   90.00
_cell.angle_beta   90.00
_cell.angle_gamma   90.00
#
_symmetry.space_group_name_H-M   'P 1'
#
loop_
_entity.id
_entity.type
_entity.pdbx_description
1 polymer ?
#
loop_
_entity_poly.entity_id
_entity_poly.type
_entity_poly.pdbx_seq_one_letter_code
_entity_poly.pdbx_strand_id
1 'polypeptide(L)'
;VVVHKALFMSIYIILTEPDRRNQPSNIANHTICRYRCFLPLGLEGLLVAGRCISGTHRAHASYRVMSICMAMGEAVGIAAAMSASQHCTPRALDVGELQKRLESLGVELFD
;
A
#
# COMPACT_ATOMS: atom_id res chain seq x y z
N VAL A 1 5.24 1.62 -16.62
CA VAL A 1 4.84 3.03 -16.55
C VAL A 1 3.48 3.33 -17.18
N VAL A 2 2.80 2.38 -17.78
CA VAL A 2 1.51 2.63 -18.48
C VAL A 2 0.38 1.72 -17.99
N VAL A 3 0.48 1.16 -16.81
CA VAL A 3 -0.57 0.28 -16.26
C VAL A 3 -1.72 1.05 -15.61
N HIS A 4 -1.57 2.36 -15.43
CA HIS A 4 -2.54 3.21 -14.71
C HIS A 4 -3.84 3.52 -15.43
N LYS A 5 -3.95 3.32 -16.73
CA LYS A 5 -5.17 3.73 -17.47
C LYS A 5 -6.01 2.59 -18.03
N ALA A 6 -5.64 1.35 -17.85
CA ALA A 6 -6.30 0.25 -18.56
C ALA A 6 -7.10 -0.74 -17.68
N LEU A 7 -7.11 -0.64 -16.38
CA LEU A 7 -7.94 -1.51 -15.55
C LEU A 7 -8.90 -0.70 -14.68
N PHE A 8 -10.18 -0.88 -14.96
CA PHE A 8 -11.36 -0.34 -14.27
C PHE A 8 -11.52 -0.82 -12.80
N MET A 9 -10.44 -1.11 -12.11
CA MET A 9 -10.44 -1.36 -10.67
C MET A 9 -9.59 -0.30 -10.00
N SER A 10 -10.25 0.67 -9.39
CA SER A 10 -9.57 1.61 -8.50
C SER A 10 -8.95 0.83 -7.35
N ILE A 11 -7.63 0.72 -7.37
CA ILE A 11 -6.87 0.11 -6.28
C ILE A 11 -6.49 1.24 -5.35
N TYR A 12 -7.08 1.24 -4.17
CA TYR A 12 -6.74 2.21 -3.14
C TYR A 12 -5.79 1.57 -2.14
N ILE A 13 -4.61 2.16 -2.01
CA ILE A 13 -3.66 1.81 -0.96
C ILE A 13 -3.83 2.83 0.15
N ILE A 14 -4.49 2.44 1.23
CA ILE A 14 -4.53 3.26 2.44
C ILE A 14 -3.27 2.99 3.24
N LEU A 15 -2.41 3.99 3.32
CA LEU A 15 -1.16 3.92 4.06
C LEU A 15 -1.33 4.40 5.53
N THR A 16 -2.46 5.04 5.87
CA THR A 16 -2.78 5.48 7.22
C THR A 16 -3.68 4.50 7.96
N GLU A 17 -3.80 4.63 9.28
CA GLU A 17 -4.84 3.96 10.08
C GLU A 17 -6.12 4.78 10.06
N PRO A 18 -7.15 4.44 9.27
CA PRO A 18 -8.42 5.11 9.39
C PRO A 18 -9.07 4.76 10.73
N ASP A 19 -9.61 5.76 11.41
CA ASP A 19 -10.51 5.53 12.53
C ASP A 19 -11.69 4.68 12.03
N ARG A 20 -11.91 3.52 12.64
CA ARG A 20 -12.98 2.56 12.24
C ARG A 20 -14.38 3.20 12.26
N ARG A 21 -14.57 4.37 12.88
CA ARG A 21 -15.85 5.05 13.04
C ARG A 21 -16.25 5.92 11.85
N ASN A 22 -15.29 6.24 10.95
CA ASN A 22 -15.50 7.19 9.85
C ASN A 22 -15.21 6.58 8.46
N GLN A 23 -15.50 5.31 8.25
CA GLN A 23 -15.36 4.73 6.91
C GLN A 23 -16.52 5.17 6.01
N PRO A 24 -16.23 5.84 4.88
CA PRO A 24 -17.29 6.18 3.93
C PRO A 24 -17.93 4.92 3.34
N SER A 25 -19.24 4.98 3.15
CA SER A 25 -20.08 3.85 2.71
C SER A 25 -19.75 3.28 1.32
N ASN A 26 -18.90 3.96 0.55
CA ASN A 26 -18.51 3.56 -0.82
C ASN A 26 -17.25 2.68 -0.90
N ILE A 27 -16.62 2.35 0.23
CA ILE A 27 -15.41 1.49 0.26
C ILE A 27 -15.72 0.02 -0.05
N ALA A 28 -16.99 -0.37 -0.14
CA ALA A 28 -17.40 -1.77 -0.31
C ALA A 28 -16.77 -2.51 -1.51
N ASN A 29 -16.23 -1.77 -2.50
CA ASN A 29 -15.67 -2.33 -3.73
C ASN A 29 -14.15 -2.10 -3.89
N HIS A 30 -13.45 -1.60 -2.86
CA HIS A 30 -12.03 -1.27 -2.96
C HIS A 30 -11.20 -2.14 -2.03
N THR A 31 -10.03 -2.56 -2.50
CA THR A 31 -9.06 -3.27 -1.67
C THR A 31 -8.14 -2.25 -1.00
N ILE A 32 -8.10 -2.30 0.32
CA ILE A 32 -7.30 -1.40 1.15
C ILE A 32 -6.14 -2.18 1.75
N CYS A 33 -4.92 -1.77 1.46
CA CYS A 33 -3.72 -2.29 2.09
C CYS A 33 -3.06 -1.19 2.93
N ARG A 34 -2.85 -1.47 4.22
CA ARG A 34 -2.16 -0.54 5.12
C ARG A 34 -0.66 -0.70 5.01
N TYR A 35 0.09 0.38 5.13
CA TYR A 35 1.56 0.34 5.05
C TYR A 35 2.18 -0.68 6.00
N ARG A 36 1.70 -0.77 7.23
CA ARG A 36 2.20 -1.75 8.22
C ARG A 36 2.05 -3.21 7.81
N CYS A 37 1.16 -3.52 6.85
CA CYS A 37 1.03 -4.88 6.31
C CYS A 37 2.26 -5.31 5.50
N PHE A 38 3.09 -4.36 5.08
CA PHE A 38 4.33 -4.60 4.35
C PHE A 38 5.55 -4.72 5.28
N LEU A 39 5.36 -4.51 6.59
CA LEU A 39 6.42 -4.54 7.60
C LEU A 39 6.34 -5.86 8.39
N PRO A 40 7.27 -6.81 8.19
CA PRO A 40 7.27 -8.06 8.94
C PRO A 40 7.54 -7.80 10.43
N LEU A 41 6.90 -8.61 11.28
CA LEU A 41 7.13 -8.53 12.73
C LEU A 41 8.51 -9.07 13.09
N GLY A 42 9.19 -8.37 14.00
CA GLY A 42 10.48 -8.80 14.53
C GLY A 42 11.67 -8.66 13.56
N LEU A 43 11.46 -8.08 12.37
CA LEU A 43 12.52 -7.80 11.41
C LEU A 43 12.52 -6.32 11.05
N GLU A 44 13.70 -5.73 11.08
CA GLU A 44 13.92 -4.35 10.66
C GLU A 44 14.62 -4.30 9.28
N GLY A 45 14.44 -3.20 8.55
CA GLY A 45 15.09 -3.02 7.26
C GLY A 45 14.52 -3.88 6.12
N LEU A 46 13.39 -4.54 6.34
CA LEU A 46 12.73 -5.38 5.34
C LEU A 46 11.30 -4.91 5.07
N LEU A 47 10.94 -4.89 3.80
CA LEU A 47 9.58 -4.71 3.31
C LEU A 47 9.19 -5.93 2.49
N VAL A 48 7.94 -6.35 2.60
CA VAL A 48 7.36 -7.47 1.83
C VAL A 48 6.12 -7.01 1.09
N ALA A 49 5.95 -7.48 -0.14
CA ALA A 49 4.81 -7.13 -0.98
C ALA A 49 4.37 -8.31 -1.84
N GLY A 50 3.13 -8.28 -2.30
CA GLY A 50 2.59 -9.30 -3.16
C GLY A 50 1.78 -10.36 -2.40
N ARG A 51 1.68 -11.55 -2.93
CA ARG A 51 0.83 -12.62 -2.39
C ARG A 51 1.29 -13.19 -1.04
N CYS A 52 2.47 -12.83 -0.59
CA CYS A 52 2.99 -13.21 0.73
C CYS A 52 2.38 -12.41 1.90
N ILE A 53 1.56 -11.39 1.60
CA ILE A 53 0.85 -10.61 2.62
C ILE A 53 -0.10 -11.50 3.42
N SER A 54 -0.12 -11.33 4.74
CA SER A 54 -1.03 -12.04 5.64
C SER A 54 -2.42 -11.44 5.63
N GLY A 55 -3.43 -12.28 5.80
CA GLY A 55 -4.81 -11.82 5.94
C GLY A 55 -5.79 -12.98 6.14
N THR A 56 -7.03 -12.63 6.40
CA THR A 56 -8.11 -13.62 6.43
C THR A 56 -8.33 -14.20 5.04
N HIS A 57 -8.91 -15.40 4.95
CA HIS A 57 -9.26 -16.03 3.68
C HIS A 57 -10.05 -15.09 2.75
N ARG A 58 -11.02 -14.38 3.30
CA ARG A 58 -11.86 -13.43 2.55
C ARG A 58 -11.05 -12.22 2.03
N ALA A 59 -10.20 -11.64 2.87
CA ALA A 59 -9.35 -10.52 2.49
C ALA A 59 -8.31 -10.95 1.44
N HIS A 60 -7.67 -12.11 1.63
CA HIS A 60 -6.68 -12.65 0.70
C HIS A 60 -7.28 -12.94 -0.68
N ALA A 61 -8.53 -13.36 -0.76
CA ALA A 61 -9.23 -13.52 -2.04
C ALA A 61 -9.32 -12.23 -2.84
N SER A 62 -9.36 -11.07 -2.17
CA SER A 62 -9.38 -9.76 -2.81
C SER A 62 -7.99 -9.32 -3.30
N TYR A 63 -6.95 -9.35 -2.47
CA TYR A 63 -5.66 -8.75 -2.82
C TYR A 63 -4.61 -9.70 -3.40
N ARG A 64 -4.97 -10.96 -3.69
CA ARG A 64 -4.08 -11.90 -4.39
C ARG A 64 -4.02 -11.72 -5.90
N VAL A 65 -4.82 -10.83 -6.48
CA VAL A 65 -4.84 -10.57 -7.92
C VAL A 65 -3.63 -9.77 -8.36
N MET A 66 -3.20 -9.97 -9.61
CA MET A 66 -1.95 -9.38 -10.13
C MET A 66 -1.90 -7.86 -10.02
N SER A 67 -2.98 -7.17 -10.39
CA SER A 67 -3.02 -5.71 -10.38
C SER A 67 -2.78 -5.13 -8.99
N ILE A 68 -3.37 -5.73 -7.97
CA ILE A 68 -3.19 -5.31 -6.57
C ILE A 68 -1.76 -5.63 -6.10
N CYS A 69 -1.22 -6.79 -6.46
CA CYS A 69 0.17 -7.14 -6.15
C CYS A 69 1.17 -6.18 -6.79
N MET A 70 0.91 -5.73 -8.02
CA MET A 70 1.75 -4.73 -8.70
C MET A 70 1.71 -3.37 -7.99
N ALA A 71 0.53 -2.91 -7.61
CA ALA A 71 0.37 -1.66 -6.85
C ALA A 71 1.05 -1.71 -5.48
N MET A 72 0.94 -2.84 -4.76
CA MET A 72 1.69 -3.06 -3.52
C MET A 72 3.21 -3.00 -3.78
N GLY A 73 3.68 -3.62 -4.85
CA GLY A 73 5.10 -3.60 -5.23
C GLY A 73 5.61 -2.20 -5.54
N GLU A 74 4.82 -1.39 -6.24
CA GLU A 74 5.14 0.01 -6.53
C GLU A 74 5.27 0.83 -5.24
N ALA A 75 4.27 0.77 -4.36
CA ALA A 75 4.30 1.48 -3.09
C ALA A 75 5.47 1.06 -2.20
N VAL A 76 5.76 -0.23 -2.11
CA VAL A 76 6.86 -0.78 -1.32
C VAL A 76 8.22 -0.40 -1.93
N GLY A 77 8.34 -0.41 -3.25
CA GLY A 77 9.57 0.03 -3.95
C GLY A 77 9.90 1.48 -3.68
N ILE A 78 8.90 2.37 -3.72
CA ILE A 78 9.07 3.79 -3.41
C ILE A 78 9.41 3.98 -1.93
N ALA A 79 8.73 3.27 -1.03
CA ALA A 79 9.01 3.32 0.40
C ALA A 79 10.45 2.86 0.72
N ALA A 80 10.93 1.81 0.08
CA ALA A 80 12.29 1.33 0.23
C ALA A 80 13.32 2.35 -0.25
N ALA A 81 13.09 2.98 -1.41
CA ALA A 81 13.96 4.01 -1.95
C ALA A 81 13.99 5.25 -1.04
N MET A 82 12.85 5.68 -0.52
CA MET A 82 12.76 6.80 0.42
C MET A 82 13.48 6.48 1.74
N SER A 83 13.27 5.30 2.30
CA SER A 83 13.95 4.85 3.52
C SER A 83 15.47 4.85 3.35
N ALA A 84 15.96 4.37 2.22
CA ALA A 84 17.39 4.36 1.90
C ALA A 84 17.95 5.79 1.76
N SER A 85 17.23 6.68 1.09
CA SER A 85 17.68 8.08 0.89
C SER A 85 17.64 8.90 2.17
N GLN A 86 16.70 8.63 3.06
CA GLN A 86 16.56 9.30 4.37
C GLN A 86 17.39 8.63 5.47
N HIS A 87 18.12 7.55 5.17
CA HIS A 87 18.89 6.76 6.14
C HIS A 87 18.05 6.32 7.35
N CYS A 88 16.78 5.99 7.13
CA CYS A 88 15.88 5.48 8.15
C CYS A 88 15.42 4.06 7.85
N THR A 89 14.91 3.36 8.88
CA THR A 89 14.28 2.05 8.65
C THR A 89 12.90 2.25 7.98
N PRO A 90 12.43 1.28 7.18
CA PRO A 90 11.08 1.34 6.63
C PRO A 90 9.99 1.55 7.69
N ARG A 91 10.21 1.07 8.90
CA ARG A 91 9.28 1.23 10.03
C ARG A 91 9.23 2.67 10.55
N ALA A 92 10.32 3.42 10.41
CA ALA A 92 10.44 4.82 10.85
C ALA A 92 10.07 5.82 9.74
N LEU A 93 9.77 5.35 8.53
CA LEU A 93 9.41 6.20 7.40
C LEU A 93 8.12 6.95 7.68
N ASP A 94 8.11 8.25 7.36
CA ASP A 94 6.87 9.05 7.40
C ASP A 94 5.94 8.63 6.27
N VAL A 95 4.82 8.04 6.65
CA VAL A 95 3.80 7.55 5.71
C VAL A 95 3.14 8.71 4.96
N GLY A 96 3.01 9.89 5.57
CA GLY A 96 2.45 11.07 4.90
C GLY A 96 3.36 11.58 3.77
N GLU A 97 4.67 11.53 3.94
CA GLU A 97 5.61 11.84 2.85
C GLU A 97 5.55 10.79 1.73
N LEU A 98 5.41 9.51 2.09
CA LEU A 98 5.24 8.44 1.12
C LEU A 98 3.96 8.62 0.30
N GLN A 99 2.85 9.01 0.93
CA GLN A 99 1.59 9.30 0.23
C GLN A 99 1.76 10.44 -0.76
N LYS A 100 2.31 11.57 -0.35
CA LYS A 100 2.57 12.72 -1.23
C LYS A 100 3.46 12.33 -2.42
N ARG A 101 4.44 11.46 -2.18
CA ARG A 101 5.32 10.97 -3.24
C ARG A 101 4.56 10.11 -4.24
N LEU A 102 3.73 9.19 -3.77
CA LEU A 102 2.87 8.35 -4.62
C LEU A 102 1.91 9.19 -5.46
N GLU A 103 1.23 10.16 -4.87
CA GLU A 103 0.34 11.10 -5.56
C GLU A 103 1.09 11.87 -6.66
N SER A 104 2.30 12.36 -6.36
CA SER A 104 3.14 13.05 -7.35
C SER A 104 3.52 12.20 -8.55
N LEU A 105 3.46 10.87 -8.41
CA LEU A 105 3.69 9.90 -9.48
C LEU A 105 2.39 9.45 -10.17
N GLY A 106 1.25 10.04 -9.79
CA GLY A 106 -0.05 9.78 -10.38
C GLY A 106 -0.76 8.55 -9.81
N VAL A 107 -0.34 8.09 -8.62
CA VAL A 107 -1.07 7.04 -7.88
C VAL A 107 -2.24 7.70 -7.16
N GLU A 108 -3.45 7.24 -7.43
CA GLU A 108 -4.64 7.69 -6.69
C GLU A 108 -4.65 7.02 -5.31
N LEU A 109 -4.63 7.82 -4.27
CA LEU A 109 -4.75 7.37 -2.88
C LEU A 109 -6.13 7.71 -2.33
N PHE A 110 -6.56 6.96 -1.35
CA PHE A 110 -7.78 7.23 -0.61
C PHE A 110 -7.44 8.03 0.64
N ASP A 111 -8.04 9.20 0.75
CA ASP A 111 -7.97 10.04 1.97
C ASP A 111 -8.97 9.56 3.02
#